data_05593166b3762ff110bf3a6ea793c7ac
#
_entry.id   05593166b3762ff110bf3a6ea793c7ac
#
_cell.length_a   1.000
_cell.length_b   1.000
_cell.length_c   1.000
_cell.angle_alpha   90.00
_cell.angle_beta   90.00
_cell.angle_gamma   90.00
#
_symmetry.space_group_name_H-M   'P 1'
#
loop_
_entity.id
_entity.type
_entity.pdbx_description
1 polymer ?
#
loop_
_entity_poly.entity_id
_entity_poly.type
_entity_poly.pdbx_seq_one_letter_code
_entity_poly.pdbx_strand_id
1 'polypeptide(L)'
;MRAVAAGLTDVGRERTHNEDRYIVVPELHLYVVADGMGGHQSGEVASKLAASTIASYFKNGDAAKSRRTLLDRLRSAVATANAKIYARADDERAYRGMGTTVVAAVFSAAESTLHIGHAGDSRCYMIRGGKITQLTRDHSLVADALLERPDLTESDLAYLPRNVITRALGMGPTVDVDMRSEKTEVGDVFLLCSDGLHGLVPDEEIIEIVRKNNDLSEACTRLIERANAHGGRDNITAVLVRIEDGDEPVRRPRTRTRH
;
A
#
# COMPACT_ATOMS: atom_id res chain seq x y z
N MET A 1 2.24 22.56 3.98
CA MET A 1 1.52 21.28 4.25
C MET A 1 2.49 20.26 4.82
N ARG A 2 2.01 19.39 5.69
CA ARG A 2 2.74 18.22 6.19
C ARG A 2 1.87 16.97 6.03
N ALA A 3 2.48 15.81 5.99
CA ALA A 3 1.76 14.55 6.00
C ALA A 3 1.97 13.85 7.35
N VAL A 4 0.91 13.41 7.98
CA VAL A 4 0.91 12.55 9.17
C VAL A 4 0.34 11.20 8.80
N ALA A 5 0.86 10.13 9.37
CA ALA A 5 0.45 8.79 8.99
C ALA A 5 0.43 7.82 10.17
N ALA A 6 -0.43 6.83 10.06
CA ALA A 6 -0.44 5.63 10.89
C ALA A 6 -0.67 4.41 10.03
N GLY A 7 -0.23 3.25 10.49
CA GLY A 7 -0.44 1.98 9.82
C GLY A 7 -0.64 0.85 10.81
N LEU A 8 -1.38 -0.16 10.39
CA LEU A 8 -1.61 -1.38 11.15
C LEU A 8 -1.73 -2.56 10.19
N THR A 9 -1.28 -3.73 10.64
CA THR A 9 -1.45 -5.01 9.95
C THR A 9 -1.94 -6.05 10.93
N ASP A 10 -2.76 -6.97 10.47
CA ASP A 10 -3.33 -8.08 11.25
C ASP A 10 -3.31 -9.36 10.42
N VAL A 11 -3.14 -10.51 11.08
CA VAL A 11 -3.10 -11.81 10.39
C VAL A 11 -4.45 -12.23 9.80
N GLY A 12 -5.54 -11.60 10.25
CA GLY A 12 -6.88 -12.02 9.93
C GLY A 12 -7.38 -13.16 10.81
N ARG A 13 -8.47 -13.81 10.38
CA ARG A 13 -9.11 -14.90 11.16
C ARG A 13 -8.82 -16.29 10.62
N GLU A 14 -8.49 -16.40 9.33
CA GLU A 14 -8.30 -17.68 8.65
C GLU A 14 -6.83 -18.03 8.39
N ARG A 15 -5.94 -17.02 8.36
CA ARG A 15 -4.51 -17.21 8.13
C ARG A 15 -3.76 -17.49 9.44
N THR A 16 -2.65 -18.22 9.35
CA THR A 16 -1.77 -18.52 10.50
C THR A 16 -0.50 -17.66 10.49
N HIS A 17 -0.16 -17.07 9.35
CA HIS A 17 1.01 -16.22 9.15
C HIS A 17 0.58 -14.92 8.48
N ASN A 18 1.32 -13.86 8.77
CA ASN A 18 1.09 -12.57 8.12
C ASN A 18 2.17 -12.36 7.06
N GLU A 19 1.79 -12.50 5.78
CA GLU A 19 2.65 -12.26 4.62
C GLU A 19 2.60 -10.81 4.15
N ASP A 20 1.70 -10.00 4.72
CA ASP A 20 1.67 -8.55 4.50
C ASP A 20 2.82 -7.84 5.22
N ARG A 21 3.27 -6.74 4.62
CA ARG A 21 4.22 -5.82 5.24
C ARG A 21 3.86 -4.38 4.91
N TYR A 22 3.94 -3.50 5.91
CA TYR A 22 3.90 -2.07 5.66
C TYR A 22 5.11 -1.35 6.24
N ILE A 23 5.41 -0.19 5.71
CA ILE A 23 6.41 0.75 6.23
C ILE A 23 5.83 2.17 6.19
N VAL A 24 6.02 2.89 7.30
CA VAL A 24 5.79 4.33 7.42
C VAL A 24 7.12 4.95 7.83
N VAL A 25 7.66 5.85 7.00
CA VAL A 25 8.90 6.60 7.29
C VAL A 25 8.55 8.09 7.28
N PRO A 26 8.16 8.65 8.43
CA PRO A 26 7.63 10.02 8.52
C PRO A 26 8.63 11.08 8.02
N GLU A 27 9.90 10.92 8.33
CA GLU A 27 10.97 11.84 7.95
C GLU A 27 11.25 11.89 6.44
N LEU A 28 10.80 10.87 5.69
CA LEU A 28 10.90 10.79 4.23
C LEU A 28 9.54 10.96 3.57
N HIS A 29 8.49 11.12 4.35
CA HIS A 29 7.10 11.08 3.88
C HIS A 29 6.82 9.88 2.96
N LEU A 30 7.38 8.71 3.29
CA LEU A 30 7.32 7.49 2.50
C LEU A 30 6.43 6.47 3.20
N TYR A 31 5.50 5.89 2.42
CA TYR A 31 4.50 4.92 2.85
C TYR A 31 4.50 3.75 1.89
N VAL A 32 4.49 2.53 2.39
CA VAL A 32 4.52 1.31 1.57
C VAL A 32 3.60 0.27 2.20
N VAL A 33 2.81 -0.39 1.36
CA VAL A 33 2.12 -1.65 1.66
C VAL A 33 2.54 -2.67 0.62
N ALA A 34 2.81 -3.88 1.06
CA ALA A 34 3.22 -5.00 0.22
C ALA A 34 2.55 -6.27 0.75
N ASP A 35 1.82 -6.96 -0.11
CA ASP A 35 1.12 -8.20 0.16
C ASP A 35 1.89 -9.35 -0.48
N GLY A 36 2.38 -10.25 0.36
CA GLY A 36 3.29 -11.32 -0.02
C GLY A 36 2.55 -12.55 -0.53
N MET A 37 3.04 -13.14 -1.61
CA MET A 37 2.51 -14.37 -2.19
C MET A 37 3.62 -15.39 -2.46
N GLY A 38 3.27 -16.68 -2.45
CA GLY A 38 4.22 -17.76 -2.77
C GLY A 38 4.14 -18.94 -1.82
N GLY A 39 3.21 -18.91 -0.89
CA GLY A 39 2.93 -19.94 0.10
C GLY A 39 3.94 -19.97 1.28
N HIS A 40 3.41 -20.12 2.49
CA HIS A 40 4.15 -20.20 3.76
C HIS A 40 5.08 -19.00 4.00
N GLN A 41 6.40 -19.24 4.18
CA GLN A 41 7.37 -18.20 4.51
C GLN A 41 7.84 -17.36 3.31
N SER A 42 7.52 -17.76 2.09
CA SER A 42 8.06 -17.12 0.89
C SER A 42 7.44 -15.74 0.63
N GLY A 43 6.13 -15.60 0.83
CA GLY A 43 5.44 -14.32 0.72
C GLY A 43 5.89 -13.30 1.75
N GLU A 44 6.06 -13.73 3.02
CA GLU A 44 6.60 -12.84 4.08
C GLU A 44 8.00 -12.31 3.72
N VAL A 45 8.85 -13.17 3.16
CA VAL A 45 10.20 -12.76 2.73
C VAL A 45 10.12 -11.76 1.59
N ALA A 46 9.26 -11.99 0.61
CA ALA A 46 9.10 -11.11 -0.54
C ALA A 46 8.57 -9.72 -0.13
N SER A 47 7.48 -9.65 0.64
CA SER A 47 6.89 -8.39 1.09
C SER A 47 7.85 -7.59 1.98
N LYS A 48 8.55 -8.28 2.91
CA LYS A 48 9.59 -7.67 3.75
C LYS A 48 10.75 -7.12 2.93
N LEU A 49 11.21 -7.87 1.92
CA LEU A 49 12.31 -7.45 1.06
C LEU A 49 11.90 -6.26 0.19
N ALA A 50 10.66 -6.24 -0.35
CA ALA A 50 10.11 -5.13 -1.09
C ALA A 50 10.11 -3.85 -0.24
N ALA A 51 9.40 -3.88 0.89
CA ALA A 51 9.22 -2.71 1.74
C ALA A 51 10.56 -2.17 2.27
N SER A 52 11.46 -3.06 2.76
CA SER A 52 12.77 -2.65 3.27
C SER A 52 13.71 -2.11 2.18
N THR A 53 13.66 -2.65 0.96
CA THR A 53 14.48 -2.15 -0.16
C THR A 53 14.02 -0.76 -0.58
N ILE A 54 12.71 -0.54 -0.72
CA ILE A 54 12.15 0.77 -1.06
C ILE A 54 12.55 1.81 0.00
N ALA A 55 12.37 1.50 1.27
CA ALA A 55 12.76 2.40 2.36
C ALA A 55 14.26 2.71 2.37
N SER A 56 15.11 1.69 2.18
CA SER A 56 16.56 1.84 2.13
C SER A 56 17.01 2.67 0.92
N TYR A 57 16.35 2.53 -0.23
CA TYR A 57 16.63 3.33 -1.42
C TYR A 57 16.44 4.82 -1.16
N PHE A 58 15.39 5.18 -0.41
CA PHE A 58 15.13 6.57 -0.04
C PHE A 58 16.06 7.08 1.06
N LYS A 59 16.42 6.25 2.04
CA LYS A 59 17.35 6.61 3.12
C LYS A 59 18.79 6.82 2.64
N ASN A 60 19.26 5.95 1.75
CA ASN A 60 20.66 5.95 1.29
C ASN A 60 20.86 6.75 0.00
N GLY A 61 19.80 7.14 -0.67
CA GLY A 61 19.88 7.94 -1.88
C GLY A 61 20.29 9.37 -1.54
N ASP A 62 21.38 9.85 -2.14
CA ASP A 62 21.81 11.25 -2.11
C ASP A 62 20.74 12.13 -2.80
N ALA A 63 19.64 12.42 -2.07
CA ALA A 63 18.53 13.21 -2.59
C ALA A 63 18.98 14.58 -3.10
N ALA A 64 20.03 15.14 -2.48
CA ALA A 64 20.63 16.43 -2.85
C ALA A 64 21.47 16.39 -4.13
N LYS A 65 21.95 15.20 -4.54
CA LYS A 65 22.81 15.03 -5.74
C LYS A 65 22.07 14.47 -6.94
N SER A 66 20.86 13.93 -6.75
CA SER A 66 20.09 13.36 -7.84
C SER A 66 19.25 14.44 -8.53
N ARG A 67 19.44 14.61 -9.85
CA ARG A 67 18.55 15.42 -10.71
C ARG A 67 17.19 14.73 -10.99
N ARG A 68 16.93 13.55 -10.37
CA ARG A 68 15.70 12.78 -10.58
C ARG A 68 14.56 13.34 -9.76
N THR A 69 13.35 13.32 -10.31
CA THR A 69 12.12 13.67 -9.60
C THR A 69 11.82 12.63 -8.49
N LEU A 70 10.97 12.98 -7.53
CA LEU A 70 10.52 12.00 -6.52
C LEU A 70 9.79 10.82 -7.18
N LEU A 71 9.03 11.07 -8.23
CA LEU A 71 8.35 10.03 -9.01
C LEU A 71 9.34 9.05 -9.64
N ASP A 72 10.43 9.55 -10.28
CA ASP A 72 11.46 8.69 -10.86
C ASP A 72 12.23 7.91 -9.80
N ARG A 73 12.46 8.52 -8.65
CA ARG A 73 13.07 7.84 -7.49
C ARG A 73 12.20 6.72 -6.98
N LEU A 74 10.89 6.95 -6.86
CA LEU A 74 9.93 5.93 -6.43
C LEU A 74 9.91 4.76 -7.43
N ARG A 75 9.81 5.04 -8.73
CA ARG A 75 9.91 4.01 -9.78
C ARG A 75 11.20 3.19 -9.66
N SER A 76 12.34 3.87 -9.50
CA SER A 76 13.63 3.19 -9.38
C SER A 76 13.74 2.35 -8.10
N ALA A 77 13.14 2.81 -6.99
CA ALA A 77 13.12 2.07 -5.74
C ALA A 77 12.31 0.77 -5.86
N VAL A 78 11.14 0.83 -6.50
CA VAL A 78 10.29 -0.35 -6.75
C VAL A 78 10.98 -1.31 -7.72
N ALA A 79 11.58 -0.82 -8.80
CA ALA A 79 12.34 -1.67 -9.74
C ALA A 79 13.54 -2.35 -9.06
N THR A 80 14.23 -1.64 -8.14
CA THR A 80 15.32 -2.21 -7.34
C THR A 80 14.81 -3.31 -6.40
N ALA A 81 13.63 -3.13 -5.80
CA ALA A 81 13.00 -4.15 -4.98
C ALA A 81 12.66 -5.39 -5.80
N ASN A 82 12.05 -5.21 -6.98
CA ASN A 82 11.76 -6.31 -7.90
C ASN A 82 13.01 -7.13 -8.22
N ALA A 83 14.09 -6.46 -8.65
CA ALA A 83 15.33 -7.14 -9.02
C ALA A 83 15.91 -7.98 -7.87
N LYS A 84 15.84 -7.48 -6.62
CA LYS A 84 16.30 -8.21 -5.44
C LYS A 84 15.43 -9.43 -5.11
N ILE A 85 14.10 -9.30 -5.22
CA ILE A 85 13.18 -10.41 -4.96
C ILE A 85 13.38 -11.48 -6.02
N TYR A 86 13.43 -11.10 -7.29
CA TYR A 86 13.64 -12.01 -8.41
C TYR A 86 14.96 -12.77 -8.28
N ALA A 87 16.07 -12.07 -8.01
CA ALA A 87 17.38 -12.70 -7.82
C ALA A 87 17.35 -13.70 -6.65
N ARG A 88 16.74 -13.35 -5.53
CA ARG A 88 16.65 -14.24 -4.37
C ARG A 88 15.78 -15.46 -4.64
N ALA A 89 14.70 -15.31 -5.40
CA ALA A 89 13.84 -16.42 -5.81
C ALA A 89 14.57 -17.42 -6.74
N ASP A 90 15.52 -16.92 -7.56
CA ASP A 90 16.34 -17.74 -8.45
C ASP A 90 17.48 -18.45 -7.70
N ASP A 91 18.14 -17.73 -6.78
CA ASP A 91 19.30 -18.25 -6.03
C ASP A 91 18.92 -19.30 -4.98
N GLU A 92 17.78 -19.13 -4.31
CA GLU A 92 17.37 -19.97 -3.17
C GLU A 92 16.12 -20.80 -3.52
N ARG A 93 16.29 -22.13 -3.69
CA ARG A 93 15.18 -23.04 -4.06
C ARG A 93 13.95 -22.93 -3.13
N ALA A 94 14.17 -22.61 -1.85
CA ALA A 94 13.12 -22.44 -0.86
C ALA A 94 12.20 -21.25 -1.16
N TYR A 95 12.68 -20.26 -1.92
CA TYR A 95 11.93 -19.03 -2.26
C TYR A 95 11.51 -18.99 -3.73
N ARG A 96 11.63 -20.12 -4.45
CA ARG A 96 11.24 -20.18 -5.86
C ARG A 96 9.76 -19.84 -6.04
N GLY A 97 9.48 -18.84 -6.89
CA GLY A 97 8.13 -18.37 -7.15
C GLY A 97 7.56 -17.43 -6.09
N MET A 98 8.38 -16.95 -5.13
CA MET A 98 7.95 -15.88 -4.25
C MET A 98 7.71 -14.59 -5.01
N GLY A 99 6.70 -13.85 -4.59
CA GLY A 99 6.37 -12.54 -5.13
C GLY A 99 5.65 -11.69 -4.09
N THR A 100 5.39 -10.46 -4.44
CA THR A 100 4.59 -9.56 -3.61
C THR A 100 3.96 -8.48 -4.46
N THR A 101 2.77 -8.05 -4.10
CA THR A 101 2.25 -6.76 -4.56
C THR A 101 3.09 -5.63 -3.98
N VAL A 102 2.89 -4.44 -4.46
CA VAL A 102 3.35 -3.21 -3.82
C VAL A 102 2.43 -2.06 -4.18
N VAL A 103 2.07 -1.27 -3.18
CA VAL A 103 1.61 0.11 -3.34
C VAL A 103 2.48 0.99 -2.46
N ALA A 104 3.17 1.93 -3.07
CA ALA A 104 4.08 2.83 -2.38
C ALA A 104 3.76 4.28 -2.72
N ALA A 105 3.82 5.16 -1.73
CA ALA A 105 3.55 6.57 -1.91
C ALA A 105 4.62 7.43 -1.22
N VAL A 106 4.97 8.55 -1.84
CA VAL A 106 5.85 9.57 -1.27
C VAL A 106 5.24 10.96 -1.44
N PHE A 107 5.14 11.71 -0.34
CA PHE A 107 4.57 13.06 -0.36
C PHE A 107 5.67 14.11 -0.54
N SER A 108 5.44 15.02 -1.49
CA SER A 108 6.25 16.22 -1.72
C SER A 108 5.55 17.43 -1.14
N ALA A 109 6.02 17.93 0.00
CA ALA A 109 5.49 19.16 0.60
C ALA A 109 5.71 20.38 -0.31
N ALA A 110 6.85 20.42 -1.02
CA ALA A 110 7.20 21.51 -1.93
C ALA A 110 6.28 21.57 -3.16
N GLU A 111 5.80 20.42 -3.63
CA GLU A 111 4.94 20.32 -4.81
C GLU A 111 3.45 20.17 -4.45
N SER A 112 3.13 20.02 -3.14
CA SER A 112 1.79 19.65 -2.66
C SER A 112 1.23 18.47 -3.45
N THR A 113 2.02 17.39 -3.53
CA THR A 113 1.74 16.25 -4.42
C THR A 113 2.10 14.94 -3.73
N LEU A 114 1.20 13.96 -3.80
CA LEU A 114 1.49 12.58 -3.46
C LEU A 114 1.84 11.82 -4.75
N HIS A 115 3.05 11.27 -4.80
CA HIS A 115 3.48 10.39 -5.89
C HIS A 115 3.24 8.95 -5.47
N ILE A 116 2.63 8.15 -6.34
CA ILE A 116 2.21 6.77 -6.08
C ILE A 116 2.84 5.88 -7.15
N GLY A 117 3.36 4.73 -6.73
CA GLY A 117 3.81 3.66 -7.61
C GLY A 117 3.24 2.34 -7.13
N HIS A 118 2.68 1.51 -8.05
CA HIS A 118 2.13 0.23 -7.66
C HIS A 118 2.34 -0.85 -8.72
N ALA A 119 2.33 -2.10 -8.24
CA ALA A 119 2.24 -3.33 -9.02
C ALA A 119 1.49 -4.37 -8.18
N GLY A 120 0.42 -4.94 -8.72
CA GLY A 120 -0.50 -5.84 -8.02
C GLY A 120 -1.87 -5.23 -7.81
N ASP A 121 -2.61 -5.77 -6.86
CA ASP A 121 -3.98 -5.40 -6.50
C ASP A 121 -4.11 -4.76 -5.10
N SER A 122 -2.98 -4.54 -4.41
CA SER A 122 -2.97 -3.60 -3.29
C SER A 122 -3.27 -2.19 -3.78
N ARG A 123 -4.14 -1.47 -3.06
CA ARG A 123 -4.73 -0.23 -3.55
C ARG A 123 -4.29 1.01 -2.80
N CYS A 124 -4.34 2.15 -3.50
CA CYS A 124 -4.31 3.48 -2.91
C CYS A 124 -5.63 4.19 -3.22
N TYR A 125 -6.26 4.71 -2.18
CA TYR A 125 -7.47 5.53 -2.27
C TYR A 125 -7.18 6.96 -1.80
N MET A 126 -7.94 7.91 -2.32
CA MET A 126 -8.04 9.27 -1.80
C MET A 126 -9.44 9.51 -1.24
N ILE A 127 -9.51 10.02 -0.02
CA ILE A 127 -10.75 10.45 0.63
C ILE A 127 -10.69 11.98 0.74
N ARG A 128 -11.55 12.65 -0.02
CA ARG A 128 -11.64 14.11 -0.10
C ARG A 128 -13.10 14.53 -0.12
N GLY A 129 -13.48 15.48 0.74
CA GLY A 129 -14.85 16.03 0.76
C GLY A 129 -15.94 14.98 0.99
N GLY A 130 -15.63 13.89 1.68
CA GLY A 130 -16.56 12.79 1.95
C GLY A 130 -16.75 11.81 0.79
N LYS A 131 -15.93 11.90 -0.25
CA LYS A 131 -15.87 10.92 -1.34
C LYS A 131 -14.59 10.12 -1.25
N ILE A 132 -14.67 8.82 -1.61
CA ILE A 132 -13.50 7.96 -1.82
C ILE A 132 -13.29 7.76 -3.32
N THR A 133 -12.03 7.77 -3.73
CA THR A 133 -11.64 7.54 -5.12
C THR A 133 -10.44 6.60 -5.13
N GLN A 134 -10.56 5.47 -5.80
CA GLN A 134 -9.43 4.57 -6.03
C GLN A 134 -8.46 5.23 -7.02
N LEU A 135 -7.21 5.39 -6.61
CA LEU A 135 -6.15 6.02 -7.42
C LEU A 135 -5.34 5.02 -8.22
N THR A 136 -5.27 3.78 -7.77
CA THR A 136 -4.60 2.66 -8.43
C THR A 136 -5.61 1.84 -9.24
N ARG A 137 -5.15 1.15 -10.27
CA ARG A 137 -5.92 0.14 -10.99
C ARG A 137 -5.34 -1.23 -10.67
N ASP A 138 -6.16 -2.16 -10.24
CA ASP A 138 -5.69 -3.50 -9.90
C ASP A 138 -5.05 -4.18 -11.13
N HIS A 139 -3.93 -4.84 -10.93
CA HIS A 139 -3.34 -5.74 -11.89
C HIS A 139 -3.85 -7.16 -11.60
N SER A 140 -5.09 -7.41 -11.97
CA SER A 140 -5.78 -8.69 -11.78
C SER A 140 -6.48 -9.12 -13.07
N LEU A 141 -6.71 -10.42 -13.19
CA LEU A 141 -7.40 -10.98 -14.35
C LEU A 141 -8.77 -10.32 -14.60
N VAL A 142 -9.49 -10.02 -13.52
CA VAL A 142 -10.80 -9.35 -13.59
C VAL A 142 -10.65 -7.91 -14.11
N ALA A 143 -9.69 -7.15 -13.59
CA ALA A 143 -9.46 -5.77 -14.02
C ALA A 143 -8.96 -5.70 -15.48
N ASP A 144 -8.12 -6.64 -15.89
CA ASP A 144 -7.63 -6.73 -17.27
C ASP A 144 -8.75 -7.12 -18.24
N ALA A 145 -9.62 -8.07 -17.85
CA ALA A 145 -10.80 -8.43 -18.63
C ALA A 145 -11.77 -7.25 -18.83
N LEU A 146 -12.02 -6.46 -17.77
CA LEU A 146 -12.84 -5.25 -17.86
C LEU A 146 -12.22 -4.14 -18.72
N LEU A 147 -10.90 -4.07 -18.78
CA LEU A 147 -10.21 -3.11 -19.63
C LEU A 147 -10.37 -3.47 -21.11
N GLU A 148 -10.25 -4.76 -21.44
CA GLU A 148 -10.43 -5.26 -22.82
C GLU A 148 -11.91 -5.30 -23.24
N ARG A 149 -12.78 -5.62 -22.31
CA ARG A 149 -14.22 -5.80 -22.52
C ARG A 149 -15.01 -5.04 -21.43
N PRO A 150 -15.17 -3.70 -21.58
CA PRO A 150 -15.93 -2.87 -20.62
C PRO A 150 -17.43 -3.22 -20.52
N ASP A 151 -17.92 -4.02 -21.44
CA ASP A 151 -19.30 -4.50 -21.52
C ASP A 151 -19.59 -5.76 -20.70
N LEU A 152 -18.56 -6.36 -20.07
CA LEU A 152 -18.74 -7.53 -19.20
C LEU A 152 -19.64 -7.21 -18.00
N THR A 153 -20.60 -8.07 -17.76
CA THR A 153 -21.51 -7.99 -16.62
C THR A 153 -20.92 -8.65 -15.38
N GLU A 154 -21.50 -8.37 -14.20
CA GLU A 154 -21.10 -9.07 -12.97
C GLU A 154 -21.24 -10.60 -13.09
N SER A 155 -22.24 -11.08 -13.83
CA SER A 155 -22.41 -12.51 -14.10
C SER A 155 -21.29 -13.08 -14.96
N ASP A 156 -20.76 -12.34 -15.91
CA ASP A 156 -19.62 -12.76 -16.71
C ASP A 156 -18.34 -12.81 -15.87
N LEU A 157 -18.14 -11.80 -15.01
CA LEU A 157 -17.00 -11.72 -14.10
C LEU A 157 -17.03 -12.79 -13.00
N ALA A 158 -18.20 -13.31 -12.64
CA ALA A 158 -18.33 -14.39 -11.65
C ALA A 158 -17.66 -15.70 -12.08
N TYR A 159 -17.43 -15.90 -13.38
CA TYR A 159 -16.70 -17.04 -13.91
C TYR A 159 -15.17 -16.86 -13.91
N LEU A 160 -14.68 -15.64 -13.68
CA LEU A 160 -13.24 -15.38 -13.59
C LEU A 160 -12.74 -15.56 -12.16
N PRO A 161 -11.57 -16.19 -11.98
CA PRO A 161 -10.95 -16.26 -10.67
C PRO A 161 -10.56 -14.84 -10.21
N ARG A 162 -11.08 -14.43 -9.06
CA ARG A 162 -10.93 -13.05 -8.53
C ARG A 162 -9.57 -12.76 -7.89
N ASN A 163 -8.86 -13.82 -7.50
CA ASN A 163 -7.57 -13.77 -6.81
C ASN A 163 -6.36 -14.00 -7.72
N VAL A 164 -6.51 -13.87 -9.02
CA VAL A 164 -5.40 -14.01 -9.97
C VAL A 164 -4.81 -12.65 -10.27
N ILE A 165 -3.61 -12.42 -9.73
CA ILE A 165 -2.81 -11.22 -9.93
C ILE A 165 -2.01 -11.41 -11.23
N THR A 166 -2.06 -10.41 -12.12
CA THR A 166 -1.38 -10.45 -13.43
C THR A 166 -0.03 -9.74 -13.41
N ARG A 167 0.27 -8.97 -12.35
CA ARG A 167 1.52 -8.24 -12.19
C ARG A 167 1.91 -8.13 -10.71
N ALA A 168 3.15 -8.53 -10.38
CA ALA A 168 3.70 -8.42 -9.04
C ALA A 168 5.23 -8.37 -9.09
N LEU A 169 5.84 -7.93 -7.97
CA LEU A 169 7.30 -7.96 -7.82
C LEU A 169 7.80 -9.40 -7.65
N GLY A 170 8.94 -9.70 -8.23
CA GLY A 170 9.59 -11.03 -8.14
C GLY A 170 9.14 -12.04 -9.18
N MET A 171 8.10 -11.74 -9.97
CA MET A 171 7.59 -12.66 -11.00
C MET A 171 8.45 -12.69 -12.28
N GLY A 172 9.28 -11.69 -12.46
CA GLY A 172 10.18 -11.58 -13.61
C GLY A 172 11.38 -10.69 -13.32
N PRO A 173 12.39 -10.67 -14.21
CA PRO A 173 13.60 -9.87 -14.03
C PRO A 173 13.30 -8.36 -14.00
N THR A 174 12.22 -7.94 -14.65
CA THR A 174 11.72 -6.57 -14.67
C THR A 174 10.24 -6.56 -14.32
N VAL A 175 9.75 -5.42 -13.82
CA VAL A 175 8.33 -5.18 -13.56
C VAL A 175 7.94 -3.84 -14.14
N ASP A 176 6.76 -3.79 -14.76
CA ASP A 176 6.13 -2.55 -15.18
C ASP A 176 5.37 -1.95 -13.99
N VAL A 177 5.82 -0.79 -13.53
CA VAL A 177 5.28 -0.09 -12.35
C VAL A 177 4.37 1.03 -12.81
N ASP A 178 3.09 0.96 -12.49
CA ASP A 178 2.16 2.05 -12.74
C ASP A 178 2.47 3.21 -11.80
N MET A 179 2.60 4.40 -12.38
CA MET A 179 3.00 5.62 -11.65
C MET A 179 1.93 6.68 -11.78
N ARG A 180 1.60 7.32 -10.66
CA ARG A 180 0.62 8.43 -10.60
C ARG A 180 1.13 9.55 -9.71
N SER A 181 0.76 10.77 -10.03
CA SER A 181 0.96 11.95 -9.17
C SER A 181 -0.41 12.60 -8.92
N GLU A 182 -0.76 12.78 -7.64
CA GLU A 182 -2.03 13.33 -7.23
C GLU A 182 -1.80 14.63 -6.44
N LYS A 183 -2.45 15.71 -6.85
CA LYS A 183 -2.41 17.00 -6.13
C LYS A 183 -3.16 16.86 -4.81
N THR A 184 -2.53 17.35 -3.73
CA THR A 184 -3.08 17.24 -2.39
C THR A 184 -3.62 18.57 -1.88
N GLU A 185 -4.63 18.47 -1.03
CA GLU A 185 -5.24 19.56 -0.29
C GLU A 185 -5.21 19.25 1.20
N VAL A 186 -5.23 20.30 2.04
CA VAL A 186 -5.34 20.12 3.50
C VAL A 186 -6.68 19.44 3.81
N GLY A 187 -6.63 18.38 4.61
CA GLY A 187 -7.77 17.56 4.97
C GLY A 187 -7.93 16.30 4.13
N ASP A 188 -7.18 16.13 3.05
CA ASP A 188 -7.14 14.85 2.32
C ASP A 188 -6.64 13.73 3.21
N VAL A 189 -7.26 12.57 3.06
CA VAL A 189 -6.77 11.32 3.64
C VAL A 189 -6.53 10.32 2.51
N PHE A 190 -5.33 9.75 2.47
CA PHE A 190 -5.00 8.65 1.58
C PHE A 190 -4.95 7.35 2.37
N LEU A 191 -5.50 6.29 1.79
CA LEU A 191 -5.45 4.94 2.33
C LEU A 191 -4.67 4.04 1.38
N LEU A 192 -3.58 3.44 1.85
CA LEU A 192 -2.91 2.34 1.18
C LEU A 192 -3.31 1.05 1.91
N CYS A 193 -3.72 0.01 1.18
CA CYS A 193 -4.18 -1.23 1.81
C CYS A 193 -3.95 -2.46 0.93
N SER A 194 -3.87 -3.63 1.56
CA SER A 194 -3.93 -4.93 0.90
C SER A 194 -5.38 -5.34 0.60
N ASP A 195 -5.54 -6.42 -0.16
CA ASP A 195 -6.85 -6.95 -0.58
C ASP A 195 -7.69 -7.47 0.58
N GLY A 196 -7.07 -7.95 1.66
CA GLY A 196 -7.78 -8.35 2.88
C GLY A 196 -8.58 -7.22 3.54
N LEU A 197 -8.26 -5.95 3.25
CA LEU A 197 -9.10 -4.82 3.65
C LEU A 197 -10.19 -4.53 2.60
N HIS A 198 -9.79 -4.11 1.40
CA HIS A 198 -10.73 -3.61 0.39
C HIS A 198 -11.62 -4.71 -0.22
N GLY A 199 -11.21 -5.96 -0.10
CA GLY A 199 -12.03 -7.12 -0.50
C GLY A 199 -13.16 -7.45 0.48
N LEU A 200 -13.10 -6.93 1.70
CA LEU A 200 -14.07 -7.22 2.76
C LEU A 200 -14.85 -5.99 3.23
N VAL A 201 -14.24 -4.79 3.21
CA VAL A 201 -14.86 -3.56 3.71
C VAL A 201 -15.28 -2.68 2.54
N PRO A 202 -16.59 -2.42 2.35
CA PRO A 202 -17.09 -1.53 1.31
C PRO A 202 -16.58 -0.10 1.47
N ASP A 203 -16.48 0.63 0.35
CA ASP A 203 -15.98 2.00 0.30
C ASP A 203 -16.74 2.95 1.23
N GLU A 204 -18.06 2.78 1.36
CA GLU A 204 -18.92 3.59 2.24
C GLU A 204 -18.54 3.40 3.72
N GLU A 205 -18.23 2.17 4.13
CA GLU A 205 -17.79 1.88 5.50
C GLU A 205 -16.39 2.42 5.76
N ILE A 206 -15.48 2.35 4.78
CA ILE A 206 -14.13 2.96 4.86
C ILE A 206 -14.25 4.46 5.10
N ILE A 207 -15.06 5.16 4.29
CA ILE A 207 -15.32 6.61 4.47
C ILE A 207 -15.85 6.91 5.87
N GLU A 208 -16.85 6.14 6.32
CA GLU A 208 -17.49 6.35 7.60
C GLU A 208 -16.50 6.21 8.75
N ILE A 209 -15.68 5.16 8.73
CA ILE A 209 -14.66 4.91 9.75
C ILE A 209 -13.62 6.03 9.78
N VAL A 210 -13.09 6.42 8.62
CA VAL A 210 -12.06 7.46 8.53
C VAL A 210 -12.61 8.83 8.99
N ARG A 211 -13.85 9.15 8.67
CA ARG A 211 -14.49 10.41 9.09
C ARG A 211 -14.79 10.48 10.57
N LYS A 212 -15.15 9.35 11.20
CA LYS A 212 -15.52 9.30 12.63
C LYS A 212 -14.30 9.32 13.56
N ASN A 213 -13.12 8.99 13.05
CA ASN A 213 -11.92 8.85 13.86
C ASN A 213 -10.86 9.90 13.46
N ASN A 214 -10.66 10.91 14.32
CA ASN A 214 -9.64 11.91 14.09
C ASN A 214 -8.22 11.38 14.29
N ASP A 215 -8.03 10.38 15.15
CA ASP A 215 -6.77 9.68 15.32
C ASP A 215 -6.62 8.61 14.23
N LEU A 216 -5.53 8.69 13.45
CA LEU A 216 -5.29 7.75 12.35
C LEU A 216 -5.00 6.33 12.85
N SER A 217 -4.39 6.19 14.03
CA SER A 217 -4.11 4.86 14.60
C SER A 217 -5.41 4.17 15.01
N GLU A 218 -6.35 4.93 15.61
CA GLU A 218 -7.69 4.42 15.93
C GLU A 218 -8.46 4.08 14.65
N ALA A 219 -8.38 4.94 13.61
CA ALA A 219 -9.01 4.67 12.33
C ALA A 219 -8.47 3.37 11.69
N CYS A 220 -7.14 3.15 11.69
CA CYS A 220 -6.55 1.90 11.23
C CYS A 220 -7.07 0.70 12.03
N THR A 221 -7.13 0.82 13.35
CA THR A 221 -7.67 -0.25 14.23
C THR A 221 -9.11 -0.59 13.84
N ARG A 222 -9.96 0.41 13.65
CA ARG A 222 -11.36 0.20 13.26
C ARG A 222 -11.53 -0.40 11.88
N LEU A 223 -10.67 -0.05 10.92
CA LEU A 223 -10.66 -0.67 9.60
C LEU A 223 -10.32 -2.17 9.69
N ILE A 224 -9.28 -2.52 10.44
CA ILE A 224 -8.89 -3.92 10.67
C ILE A 224 -9.98 -4.70 11.39
N GLU A 225 -10.55 -4.14 12.47
CA GLU A 225 -11.66 -4.76 13.21
C GLU A 225 -12.86 -5.02 12.30
N ARG A 226 -13.17 -4.08 11.40
CA ARG A 226 -14.29 -4.21 10.46
C ARG A 226 -14.03 -5.32 9.44
N ALA A 227 -12.83 -5.39 8.85
CA ALA A 227 -12.47 -6.47 7.93
C ALA A 227 -12.52 -7.84 8.63
N ASN A 228 -12.02 -7.91 9.87
CA ASN A 228 -12.12 -9.12 10.69
C ASN A 228 -13.57 -9.51 11.02
N ALA A 229 -14.46 -8.54 11.24
CA ALA A 229 -15.88 -8.78 11.45
C ALA A 229 -16.59 -9.29 10.19
N HIS A 230 -16.11 -8.92 9.01
CA HIS A 230 -16.58 -9.42 7.70
C HIS A 230 -15.92 -10.74 7.28
N GLY A 231 -15.23 -11.41 8.21
CA GLY A 231 -14.69 -12.76 8.03
C GLY A 231 -13.18 -12.86 8.16
N GLY A 232 -12.41 -11.79 7.89
CA GLY A 232 -10.96 -11.77 8.07
C GLY A 232 -10.24 -12.90 7.31
N ARG A 233 -10.61 -13.14 6.06
CA ARG A 233 -10.17 -14.31 5.29
C ARG A 233 -8.71 -14.28 4.88
N ASP A 234 -8.11 -13.09 4.91
CA ASP A 234 -6.71 -12.86 4.56
C ASP A 234 -5.99 -11.97 5.57
N ASN A 235 -4.72 -11.75 5.36
CA ASN A 235 -3.94 -10.73 6.04
C ASN A 235 -4.50 -9.35 5.69
N ILE A 236 -4.61 -8.47 6.67
CA ILE A 236 -5.29 -7.18 6.52
C ILE A 236 -4.32 -6.08 6.87
N THR A 237 -4.01 -5.21 5.92
CA THR A 237 -3.09 -4.09 6.14
C THR A 237 -3.71 -2.78 5.69
N ALA A 238 -3.61 -1.76 6.56
CA ALA A 238 -4.04 -0.39 6.29
C ALA A 238 -2.97 0.61 6.70
N VAL A 239 -2.67 1.56 5.82
CA VAL A 239 -1.85 2.74 6.11
C VAL A 239 -2.65 3.97 5.72
N LEU A 240 -2.96 4.82 6.70
CA LEU A 240 -3.63 6.10 6.49
C LEU A 240 -2.61 7.24 6.52
N VAL A 241 -2.74 8.15 5.55
CA VAL A 241 -1.91 9.35 5.43
C VAL A 241 -2.82 10.57 5.32
N ARG A 242 -2.75 11.50 6.28
CA ARG A 242 -3.52 12.74 6.24
C ARG A 242 -2.63 13.92 5.91
N ILE A 243 -3.13 14.79 5.04
CA ILE A 243 -2.49 16.05 4.72
C ILE A 243 -3.00 17.13 5.67
N GLU A 244 -2.09 17.71 6.44
CA GLU A 244 -2.38 18.75 7.42
C GLU A 244 -1.70 20.07 7.06
N ASP A 245 -2.19 21.17 7.65
CA ASP A 245 -1.49 22.43 7.57
C ASP A 245 -0.11 22.34 8.25
N GLY A 246 0.91 22.98 7.66
CA GLY A 246 2.28 22.90 8.14
C GLY A 246 2.56 23.70 9.44
N ASP A 247 1.65 24.59 9.82
CA ASP A 247 1.88 25.57 10.92
C ASP A 247 1.50 25.08 12.32
N GLU A 248 0.89 23.90 12.48
CA GLU A 248 0.63 23.37 13.83
C GLU A 248 1.86 22.67 14.43
N PRO A 249 2.30 23.07 15.65
CA PRO A 249 3.38 22.38 16.33
C PRO A 249 2.96 20.96 16.71
N VAL A 250 3.84 20.00 16.44
CA VAL A 250 3.68 18.58 16.80
C VAL A 250 3.28 18.47 18.28
N ARG A 251 2.05 18.10 18.58
CA ARG A 251 1.66 17.73 19.95
C ARG A 251 2.41 16.44 20.31
N ARG A 252 3.50 16.61 21.08
CA ARG A 252 4.20 15.46 21.67
C ARG A 252 3.23 14.69 22.55
N PRO A 253 3.16 13.35 22.47
CA PRO A 253 2.36 12.57 23.38
C PRO A 253 2.77 12.90 24.83
N ARG A 254 1.79 13.22 25.68
CA ARG A 254 2.03 13.43 27.11
C ARG A 254 2.50 12.10 27.70
N THR A 255 3.78 11.99 27.98
CA THR A 255 4.31 10.95 28.86
C THR A 255 3.60 11.07 30.21
N ARG A 256 2.70 10.15 30.53
CA ARG A 256 2.19 9.98 31.88
C ARG A 256 3.34 9.44 32.74
N THR A 257 4.02 10.31 33.45
CA THR A 257 4.82 9.92 34.62
C THR A 257 3.84 9.38 35.66
N ARG A 258 3.89 8.09 35.90
CA ARG A 258 3.30 7.48 37.10
C ARG A 258 4.25 7.81 38.27
N HIS A 259 3.76 8.56 39.26
CA HIS A 259 4.27 8.57 40.61
C HIS A 259 3.71 7.37 41.38
#